data_717753df6ab5d46b66d6487b94577a5b
#
_entry.id   717753df6ab5d46b66d6487b94577a5b
#
_cell.length_a   1.000
_cell.length_b   1.000
_cell.length_c   1.000
_cell.angle_alpha   90.00
_cell.angle_beta   90.00
_cell.angle_gamma   90.00
#
_symmetry.space_group_name_H-M   'P 1'
#
loop_
_entity.id
_entity.type
_entity.pdbx_description
1 polymer ?
#
loop_
_entity_poly.entity_id
_entity_poly.type
_entity_poly.pdbx_seq_one_letter_code
_entity_poly.pdbx_strand_id
1 'polypeptide(L)'
;STGKPLAYLGLDLASTDDMTALAICTGDAENGWGIRMHYFLPEMAIKRRLAKDESSIYSDLKDLKNVTVTPGNVTDYNTIRRLISGHYVVDGKVEYDKDNLSEKYRIKGVAYDRWNSLNLIRDLEGDGVTCDPYGQGFASMSFPSKEYAKAIWTNKLHHGGDPVLRWMMGNVVLRTDPSGNIKPDKGKSGDKIDGVV
;
A
#
# COMPACT_ATOMS: atom_id res chain seq x y z
N SER A 1 24.75 -1.87 13.43
CA SER A 1 23.54 -1.33 12.75
C SER A 1 23.93 -1.04 11.29
N THR A 2 23.13 -1.45 10.34
CA THR A 2 23.39 -1.31 8.89
C THR A 2 23.35 0.13 8.38
N GLY A 3 23.11 1.13 9.25
CA GLY A 3 22.90 2.53 8.85
C GLY A 3 21.59 2.80 8.09
N LYS A 4 20.84 1.76 7.70
CA LYS A 4 19.56 1.89 6.98
C LYS A 4 18.46 2.38 7.95
N PRO A 5 17.62 3.34 7.55
CA PRO A 5 16.47 3.76 8.36
C PRO A 5 15.49 2.61 8.55
N LEU A 6 14.84 2.58 9.72
CA LEU A 6 13.80 1.60 10.02
C LEU A 6 12.53 1.93 9.25
N ALA A 7 11.91 0.91 8.65
CA ALA A 7 10.62 1.03 7.98
C ALA A 7 9.66 -0.10 8.34
N TYR A 8 8.38 0.23 8.38
CA TYR A 8 7.25 -0.69 8.43
C TYR A 8 6.49 -0.58 7.12
N LEU A 9 6.04 -1.69 6.57
CA LEU A 9 5.28 -1.72 5.33
C LEU A 9 3.83 -2.13 5.60
N GLY A 10 2.90 -1.52 4.86
CA GLY A 10 1.51 -1.95 4.80
C GLY A 10 1.16 -2.30 3.36
N LEU A 11 0.53 -3.44 3.13
CA LEU A 11 0.21 -3.94 1.79
C LEU A 11 -1.28 -4.31 1.70
N ASP A 12 -2.03 -3.55 0.92
CA ASP A 12 -3.41 -3.84 0.54
C ASP A 12 -3.45 -4.34 -0.91
N LEU A 13 -3.69 -5.64 -1.07
CA LEU A 13 -3.63 -6.32 -2.36
C LEU A 13 -4.99 -6.31 -3.07
N ALA A 14 -4.97 -5.90 -4.31
CA ALA A 14 -6.08 -6.04 -5.24
C ALA A 14 -5.71 -7.00 -6.38
N SER A 15 -6.67 -7.77 -6.87
CA SER A 15 -6.40 -8.78 -7.89
C SER A 15 -6.63 -8.29 -9.33
N THR A 16 -7.72 -7.60 -9.64
CA THR A 16 -8.13 -7.34 -11.04
C THR A 16 -8.43 -5.89 -11.37
N ASP A 17 -9.36 -5.25 -10.65
CA ASP A 17 -9.88 -3.94 -11.04
C ASP A 17 -9.52 -2.82 -10.05
N ASP A 18 -8.90 -3.19 -8.94
CA ASP A 18 -8.55 -2.27 -7.89
C ASP A 18 -7.04 -2.00 -7.85
N MET A 19 -6.69 -0.91 -7.20
CA MET A 19 -5.31 -0.52 -6.98
C MET A 19 -4.74 -1.33 -5.82
N THR A 20 -3.61 -2.00 -6.04
CA THR A 20 -2.78 -2.49 -4.94
C THR A 20 -2.00 -1.31 -4.39
N ALA A 21 -2.04 -1.12 -3.09
CA ALA A 21 -1.31 -0.06 -2.39
C ALA A 21 -0.24 -0.63 -1.46
N LEU A 22 0.95 -0.09 -1.54
CA LEU A 22 2.07 -0.36 -0.64
C LEU A 22 2.45 0.93 0.08
N ALA A 23 2.25 0.96 1.39
CA ALA A 23 2.69 2.04 2.26
C ALA A 23 4.07 1.72 2.85
N ILE A 24 4.97 2.70 2.85
CA ILE A 24 6.29 2.64 3.49
C ILE A 24 6.28 3.70 4.61
N CYS A 25 6.22 3.24 5.86
CA CYS A 25 6.16 4.09 7.04
C CYS A 25 7.51 4.12 7.75
N THR A 26 8.03 5.32 8.01
CA THR A 26 9.28 5.58 8.75
C THR A 26 9.02 6.60 9.86
N GLY A 27 9.93 6.69 10.83
CA GLY A 27 9.79 7.62 11.94
C GLY A 27 9.14 7.00 13.17
N ASP A 28 8.64 7.85 14.06
CA ASP A 28 8.06 7.46 15.34
C ASP A 28 7.04 8.50 15.84
N ALA A 29 6.39 8.21 16.97
CA ALA A 29 5.38 9.08 17.57
C ALA A 29 5.94 10.41 18.10
N GLU A 30 7.23 10.47 18.45
CA GLU A 30 7.88 11.67 18.97
C GLU A 30 8.25 12.62 17.84
N ASN A 31 8.95 12.12 16.81
CA ASN A 31 9.53 12.91 15.73
C ASN A 31 8.57 13.05 14.53
N GLY A 32 7.50 12.27 14.49
CA GLY A 32 6.54 12.21 13.41
C GLY A 32 6.79 11.05 12.44
N TRP A 33 5.80 10.81 11.60
CA TRP A 33 5.74 9.70 10.67
C TRP A 33 5.93 10.18 9.23
N GLY A 34 6.91 9.60 8.54
CA GLY A 34 7.04 9.75 7.09
C GLY A 34 6.32 8.61 6.39
N ILE A 35 5.37 8.91 5.49
CA ILE A 35 4.68 7.93 4.68
C ILE A 35 5.03 8.16 3.21
N ARG A 36 5.45 7.10 2.55
CA ARG A 36 5.62 7.04 1.11
C ARG A 36 4.75 5.93 0.57
N MET A 37 4.06 6.20 -0.53
CA MET A 37 3.18 5.23 -1.16
C MET A 37 3.79 4.74 -2.47
N HIS A 38 3.51 3.48 -2.79
CA HIS A 38 3.67 2.93 -4.12
C HIS A 38 2.41 2.18 -4.52
N TYR A 39 1.96 2.38 -5.75
CA TYR A 39 0.72 1.82 -6.25
C TYR A 39 0.98 0.92 -7.45
N PHE A 40 0.19 -0.15 -7.57
CA PHE A 40 0.25 -1.06 -8.70
C PHE A 40 -1.14 -1.20 -9.29
N LEU A 41 -1.25 -1.08 -10.61
CA LEU A 41 -2.50 -1.28 -11.35
C LEU A 41 -2.27 -2.10 -12.60
N PRO A 42 -3.20 -3.00 -12.95
CA PRO A 42 -3.24 -3.58 -14.28
C PRO A 42 -3.59 -2.51 -15.34
N GLU A 43 -2.91 -2.56 -16.47
CA GLU A 43 -3.16 -1.63 -17.59
C GLU A 43 -4.64 -1.62 -18.01
N MET A 44 -5.27 -2.79 -18.04
CA MET A 44 -6.66 -2.92 -18.41
C MET A 44 -7.63 -2.34 -17.38
N ALA A 45 -7.25 -2.26 -16.10
CA ALA A 45 -8.06 -1.57 -15.10
C ALA A 45 -8.10 -0.06 -15.39
N ILE A 46 -6.96 0.54 -15.73
CA ILE A 46 -6.89 1.95 -16.13
C ILE A 46 -7.75 2.19 -17.38
N LYS A 47 -7.60 1.36 -18.42
CA LYS A 47 -8.40 1.49 -19.67
C LYS A 47 -9.91 1.41 -19.42
N ARG A 48 -10.35 0.47 -18.57
CA ARG A 48 -11.78 0.33 -18.21
C ARG A 48 -12.31 1.56 -17.46
N ARG A 49 -11.53 2.14 -16.60
CA ARG A 49 -11.92 3.33 -15.84
C ARG A 49 -12.01 4.56 -16.73
N LEU A 50 -11.02 4.80 -17.57
CA LEU A 50 -11.05 5.89 -18.53
C LEU A 50 -12.22 5.78 -19.52
N ALA A 51 -12.59 4.55 -19.93
CA ALA A 51 -13.72 4.32 -20.84
C ALA A 51 -15.08 4.64 -20.19
N LYS A 52 -15.16 4.62 -18.86
CA LYS A 52 -16.37 4.99 -18.10
C LYS A 52 -16.41 6.46 -17.70
N ASP A 53 -15.43 7.25 -18.11
CA ASP A 53 -15.25 8.65 -17.70
C ASP A 53 -15.14 8.83 -16.16
N GLU A 54 -14.72 7.77 -15.47
CA GLU A 54 -14.54 7.78 -14.03
C GLU A 54 -13.20 8.43 -13.68
N SER A 55 -13.25 9.66 -13.18
CA SER A 55 -12.16 10.39 -12.52
C SER A 55 -10.89 10.65 -13.36
N SER A 56 -10.58 11.91 -13.55
CA SER A 56 -9.38 12.40 -14.25
C SER A 56 -8.05 11.90 -13.66
N ILE A 57 -8.01 11.44 -12.40
CA ILE A 57 -6.78 10.96 -11.77
C ILE A 57 -6.17 9.77 -12.51
N TYR A 58 -7.01 8.89 -13.08
CA TYR A 58 -6.51 7.71 -13.81
C TYR A 58 -5.76 8.06 -15.10
N SER A 59 -6.01 9.23 -15.70
CA SER A 59 -5.22 9.70 -16.86
C SER A 59 -3.78 9.99 -16.49
N ASP A 60 -3.55 10.46 -15.28
CA ASP A 60 -2.26 10.96 -14.81
C ASP A 60 -1.43 9.90 -14.07
N LEU A 61 -2.08 8.79 -13.64
CA LEU A 61 -1.43 7.75 -12.83
C LEU A 61 -0.16 7.18 -13.48
N LYS A 62 -0.18 6.95 -14.79
CA LYS A 62 0.96 6.37 -15.52
C LYS A 62 2.22 7.26 -15.51
N ASP A 63 2.03 8.55 -15.28
CA ASP A 63 3.11 9.54 -15.30
C ASP A 63 3.70 9.78 -13.88
N LEU A 64 3.09 9.16 -12.86
CA LEU A 64 3.55 9.25 -11.48
C LEU A 64 4.66 8.22 -11.21
N LYS A 65 5.77 8.68 -10.62
CA LYS A 65 6.95 7.85 -10.31
C LYS A 65 6.68 6.73 -9.30
N ASN A 66 5.65 6.88 -8.49
CA ASN A 66 5.24 5.93 -7.46
C ASN A 66 4.03 5.08 -7.88
N VAL A 67 3.77 5.01 -9.18
CA VAL A 67 2.76 4.11 -9.76
C VAL A 67 3.43 3.17 -10.76
N THR A 68 3.22 1.88 -10.58
CA THR A 68 3.65 0.85 -11.52
C THR A 68 2.43 0.28 -12.23
N VAL A 69 2.38 0.46 -13.53
CA VAL A 69 1.36 -0.15 -14.39
C VAL A 69 1.87 -1.50 -14.86
N THR A 70 1.14 -2.58 -14.51
CA THR A 70 1.49 -3.94 -14.93
C THR A 70 0.70 -4.32 -16.19
N PRO A 71 1.30 -5.07 -17.13
CA PRO A 71 0.59 -5.51 -18.32
C PRO A 71 -0.61 -6.43 -18.02
N GLY A 72 -1.66 -6.34 -18.83
CA GLY A 72 -2.80 -7.26 -18.75
C GLY A 72 -3.89 -6.85 -17.77
N ASN A 73 -4.60 -7.87 -17.24
CA ASN A 73 -5.84 -7.72 -16.45
C ASN A 73 -5.63 -7.88 -14.94
N VAL A 74 -4.47 -8.36 -14.51
CA VAL A 74 -4.20 -8.76 -13.12
C VAL A 74 -2.92 -8.07 -12.66
N THR A 75 -2.88 -7.66 -11.39
CA THR A 75 -1.66 -7.12 -10.79
C THR A 75 -0.57 -8.19 -10.78
N ASP A 76 0.59 -7.86 -11.32
CA ASP A 76 1.76 -8.75 -11.30
C ASP A 76 2.46 -8.69 -9.94
N TYR A 77 2.25 -9.72 -9.13
CA TYR A 77 2.84 -9.83 -7.80
C TYR A 77 4.37 -9.99 -7.82
N ASN A 78 4.93 -10.46 -8.93
CA ASN A 78 6.37 -10.51 -9.14
C ASN A 78 7.00 -9.11 -9.11
N THR A 79 6.30 -8.11 -9.66
CA THR A 79 6.71 -6.70 -9.60
C THR A 79 6.69 -6.15 -8.16
N ILE A 80 5.72 -6.55 -7.34
CA ILE A 80 5.64 -6.16 -5.92
C ILE A 80 6.80 -6.79 -5.14
N ARG A 81 7.06 -8.10 -5.33
CA ARG A 81 8.18 -8.81 -4.73
C ARG A 81 9.51 -8.15 -5.08
N ARG A 82 9.73 -7.82 -6.37
CA ARG A 82 10.92 -7.12 -6.84
C ARG A 82 11.11 -5.77 -6.13
N LEU A 83 10.06 -4.97 -5.98
CA LEU A 83 10.16 -3.69 -5.27
C LEU A 83 10.52 -3.86 -3.80
N ILE A 84 9.95 -4.85 -3.09
CA ILE A 84 10.15 -5.03 -1.65
C ILE A 84 11.51 -5.70 -1.37
N SER A 85 11.76 -6.89 -1.92
CA SER A 85 12.91 -7.74 -1.61
C SER A 85 14.03 -7.74 -2.66
N GLY A 86 13.74 -7.22 -3.85
CA GLY A 86 14.66 -7.28 -4.98
C GLY A 86 14.55 -8.57 -5.81
N HIS A 87 13.94 -9.62 -5.29
CA HIS A 87 13.82 -10.88 -6.01
C HIS A 87 12.60 -10.87 -6.96
N TYR A 88 12.77 -11.45 -8.12
CA TYR A 88 11.71 -11.63 -9.12
C TYR A 88 12.03 -12.81 -10.03
N VAL A 89 11.02 -13.32 -10.72
CA VAL A 89 11.16 -14.49 -11.59
C VAL A 89 11.09 -14.08 -13.06
N VAL A 90 12.09 -14.48 -13.85
CA VAL A 90 12.13 -14.35 -15.31
C VAL A 90 12.50 -15.71 -15.90
N ASP A 91 11.70 -16.20 -16.83
CA ASP A 91 11.93 -17.50 -17.51
C ASP A 91 12.18 -18.67 -16.53
N GLY A 92 11.45 -18.67 -15.40
CA GLY A 92 11.56 -19.69 -14.35
C GLY A 92 12.79 -19.59 -13.46
N LYS A 93 13.61 -18.54 -13.61
CA LYS A 93 14.79 -18.27 -12.77
C LYS A 93 14.55 -17.09 -11.86
N VAL A 94 15.08 -17.17 -10.64
CA VAL A 94 15.05 -16.04 -9.69
C VAL A 94 16.23 -15.12 -10.01
N GLU A 95 15.90 -13.87 -10.28
CA GLU A 95 16.83 -12.77 -10.50
C GLU A 95 16.78 -11.79 -9.32
N TYR A 96 17.75 -10.86 -9.23
CA TYR A 96 17.84 -9.88 -8.16
C TYR A 96 18.09 -8.47 -8.68
N ASP A 97 17.26 -7.55 -8.22
CA ASP A 97 17.39 -6.11 -8.48
C ASP A 97 17.88 -5.39 -7.20
N LYS A 98 18.95 -4.65 -7.29
CA LYS A 98 19.49 -3.86 -6.18
C LYS A 98 18.67 -2.61 -5.85
N ASP A 99 17.82 -2.13 -6.77
CA ASP A 99 16.94 -0.99 -6.54
C ASP A 99 15.63 -1.43 -5.89
N ASN A 100 15.71 -1.83 -4.63
CA ASN A 100 14.58 -2.33 -3.86
C ASN A 100 14.51 -1.71 -2.46
N LEU A 101 13.40 -1.96 -1.74
CA LEU A 101 13.17 -1.39 -0.42
C LEU A 101 14.06 -2.02 0.65
N SER A 102 14.38 -3.30 0.58
CA SER A 102 15.26 -3.98 1.54
C SER A 102 16.71 -3.46 1.48
N GLU A 103 17.14 -2.93 0.33
CA GLU A 103 18.42 -2.22 0.23
C GLU A 103 18.38 -0.81 0.82
N LYS A 104 17.25 -0.12 0.70
CA LYS A 104 17.07 1.26 1.19
C LYS A 104 16.74 1.33 2.67
N TYR A 105 16.00 0.36 3.19
CA TYR A 105 15.45 0.35 4.54
C TYR A 105 15.76 -0.94 5.28
N ARG A 106 15.80 -0.86 6.60
CA ARG A 106 15.69 -2.01 7.48
C ARG A 106 14.20 -2.28 7.69
N ILE A 107 13.62 -3.15 6.85
CA ILE A 107 12.21 -3.50 6.93
C ILE A 107 11.97 -4.31 8.20
N LYS A 108 11.07 -3.84 9.06
CA LYS A 108 10.73 -4.49 10.33
C LYS A 108 9.64 -5.54 10.14
N GLY A 109 8.72 -5.27 9.24
CA GLY A 109 7.64 -6.17 8.87
C GLY A 109 6.74 -5.58 7.78
N VAL A 110 5.99 -6.45 7.12
CA VAL A 110 4.95 -6.13 6.15
C VAL A 110 3.61 -6.55 6.73
N ALA A 111 2.77 -5.60 7.11
CA ALA A 111 1.38 -5.87 7.47
C ALA A 111 0.55 -6.07 6.19
N TYR A 112 -0.26 -7.13 6.12
CA TYR A 112 -1.04 -7.44 4.93
C TYR A 112 -2.41 -8.03 5.26
N ASP A 113 -3.41 -7.84 4.37
CA ASP A 113 -4.69 -8.54 4.48
C ASP A 113 -4.53 -10.00 4.02
N ARG A 114 -5.12 -10.93 4.77
CA ARG A 114 -5.02 -12.38 4.52
C ARG A 114 -5.63 -12.84 3.20
N TRP A 115 -6.53 -12.04 2.62
CA TRP A 115 -7.23 -12.40 1.40
C TRP A 115 -6.35 -12.19 0.17
N ASN A 116 -6.27 -13.20 -0.71
CA ASN A 116 -5.55 -13.20 -2.00
C ASN A 116 -4.02 -13.00 -1.95
N SER A 117 -3.36 -13.19 -0.80
CA SER A 117 -1.94 -12.84 -0.61
C SER A 117 -0.98 -14.02 -0.52
N LEU A 118 -1.45 -15.25 -0.38
CA LEU A 118 -0.65 -16.42 0.05
C LEU A 118 0.65 -16.66 -0.74
N ASN A 119 0.62 -16.58 -2.07
CA ASN A 119 1.81 -16.85 -2.88
C ASN A 119 2.86 -15.75 -2.73
N LEU A 120 2.46 -14.48 -2.83
CA LEU A 120 3.37 -13.35 -2.64
C LEU A 120 4.00 -13.35 -1.24
N ILE A 121 3.19 -13.60 -0.22
CA ILE A 121 3.67 -13.59 1.17
C ILE A 121 4.68 -14.72 1.40
N ARG A 122 4.40 -15.94 0.94
CA ARG A 122 5.34 -17.05 1.03
C ARG A 122 6.67 -16.74 0.33
N ASP A 123 6.61 -16.09 -0.83
CA ASP A 123 7.82 -15.73 -1.57
C ASP A 123 8.62 -14.64 -0.85
N LEU A 124 7.95 -13.61 -0.27
CA LEU A 124 8.60 -12.58 0.55
C LEU A 124 9.23 -13.16 1.82
N GLU A 125 8.55 -14.08 2.50
CA GLU A 125 9.11 -14.79 3.66
C GLU A 125 10.34 -15.64 3.27
N GLY A 126 10.28 -16.30 2.11
CA GLY A 126 11.40 -17.01 1.52
C GLY A 126 12.59 -16.11 1.20
N ASP A 127 12.34 -14.84 0.89
CA ASP A 127 13.37 -13.81 0.69
C ASP A 127 13.88 -13.18 2.02
N GLY A 128 13.37 -13.63 3.17
CA GLY A 128 13.78 -13.15 4.50
C GLY A 128 13.02 -11.91 4.99
N VAL A 129 11.90 -11.55 4.36
CA VAL A 129 11.03 -10.45 4.79
C VAL A 129 10.01 -10.98 5.80
N THR A 130 9.91 -10.36 6.97
CA THR A 130 8.87 -10.69 7.96
C THR A 130 7.51 -10.20 7.47
N CYS A 131 6.50 -11.08 7.44
CA CYS A 131 5.15 -10.73 7.02
C CYS A 131 4.14 -11.04 8.13
N ASP A 132 3.30 -10.04 8.49
CA ASP A 132 2.35 -10.13 9.58
C ASP A 132 0.92 -9.98 9.04
N PRO A 133 0.05 -10.99 9.19
CA PRO A 133 -1.33 -10.89 8.76
C PRO A 133 -2.09 -9.89 9.62
N TYR A 134 -2.77 -8.93 8.98
CA TYR A 134 -3.49 -7.86 9.64
C TYR A 134 -4.98 -7.90 9.32
N GLY A 135 -5.82 -7.87 10.35
CA GLY A 135 -7.27 -7.91 10.18
C GLY A 135 -7.85 -6.52 9.90
N GLN A 136 -8.77 -6.41 8.96
CA GLN A 136 -9.48 -5.15 8.64
C GLN A 136 -10.80 -4.96 9.43
N GLY A 137 -10.97 -5.67 10.55
CA GLY A 137 -12.10 -5.49 11.48
C GLY A 137 -11.92 -4.31 12.43
N PHE A 138 -13.00 -3.94 13.15
CA PHE A 138 -12.94 -2.85 14.13
C PHE A 138 -11.88 -3.06 15.20
N ALA A 139 -11.72 -4.28 15.71
CA ALA A 139 -10.74 -4.60 16.74
C ALA A 139 -9.30 -4.28 16.32
N SER A 140 -8.95 -4.56 15.07
CA SER A 140 -7.61 -4.29 14.54
C SER A 140 -7.43 -2.85 14.06
N MET A 141 -8.45 -2.30 13.39
CA MET A 141 -8.33 -1.02 12.67
C MET A 141 -8.59 0.21 13.54
N SER A 142 -9.34 0.07 14.67
CA SER A 142 -9.78 1.25 15.43
C SER A 142 -8.63 2.04 16.03
N PHE A 143 -7.70 1.38 16.69
CA PHE A 143 -6.56 2.06 17.30
C PHE A 143 -5.66 2.74 16.25
N PRO A 144 -5.17 2.06 15.21
CA PRO A 144 -4.34 2.71 14.18
C PRO A 144 -5.08 3.81 13.41
N SER A 145 -6.39 3.68 13.15
CA SER A 145 -7.17 4.75 12.52
C SER A 145 -7.22 6.02 13.38
N LYS A 146 -7.36 5.88 14.70
CA LYS A 146 -7.32 7.01 15.65
C LYS A 146 -5.94 7.65 15.72
N GLU A 147 -4.87 6.84 15.77
CA GLU A 147 -3.48 7.36 15.78
C GLU A 147 -3.11 8.03 14.45
N TYR A 148 -3.58 7.51 13.33
CA TYR A 148 -3.41 8.13 12.01
C TYR A 148 -4.09 9.51 11.95
N ALA A 149 -5.34 9.60 12.39
CA ALA A 149 -6.06 10.88 12.47
C ALA A 149 -5.36 11.88 13.40
N LYS A 150 -4.89 11.42 14.57
CA LYS A 150 -4.13 12.24 15.51
C LYS A 150 -2.82 12.76 14.88
N ALA A 151 -2.08 11.91 14.15
CA ALA A 151 -0.85 12.32 13.47
C ALA A 151 -1.12 13.41 12.42
N ILE A 152 -2.25 13.34 11.71
CA ILE A 152 -2.69 14.40 10.78
C ILE A 152 -2.97 15.69 11.55
N TRP A 153 -3.81 15.65 12.59
CA TRP A 153 -4.21 16.85 13.34
C TRP A 153 -3.07 17.53 14.08
N THR A 154 -2.03 16.76 14.45
CA THR A 154 -0.84 17.30 15.14
C THR A 154 0.29 17.65 14.17
N ASN A 155 0.06 17.63 12.85
CA ASN A 155 1.07 17.85 11.80
C ASN A 155 2.30 16.93 11.92
N LYS A 156 2.10 15.71 12.43
CA LYS A 156 3.13 14.67 12.57
C LYS A 156 3.10 13.62 11.46
N LEU A 157 2.28 13.81 10.42
CA LEU A 157 2.20 12.94 9.26
C LEU A 157 2.76 13.66 8.02
N HIS A 158 3.83 13.11 7.44
CA HIS A 158 4.51 13.68 6.29
C HIS A 158 4.43 12.72 5.09
N HIS A 159 3.54 13.00 4.14
CA HIS A 159 3.30 12.15 2.95
C HIS A 159 3.88 12.73 1.65
N GLY A 160 4.70 13.76 1.73
CA GLY A 160 5.40 14.33 0.58
C GLY A 160 4.52 14.94 -0.52
N GLY A 161 3.23 15.20 -0.22
CA GLY A 161 2.30 15.75 -1.22
C GLY A 161 1.77 14.74 -2.23
N ASP A 162 1.83 13.43 -1.94
CA ASP A 162 1.34 12.36 -2.81
C ASP A 162 -0.09 12.63 -3.30
N PRO A 163 -0.32 12.81 -4.62
CA PRO A 163 -1.62 13.19 -5.16
C PRO A 163 -2.65 12.05 -5.07
N VAL A 164 -2.21 10.80 -5.19
CA VAL A 164 -3.09 9.62 -5.11
C VAL A 164 -3.57 9.42 -3.68
N LEU A 165 -2.65 9.48 -2.70
CA LEU A 165 -3.02 9.40 -1.28
C LEU A 165 -3.97 10.54 -0.89
N ARG A 166 -3.71 11.76 -1.36
CA ARG A 166 -4.58 12.91 -1.10
C ARG A 166 -5.99 12.69 -1.67
N TRP A 167 -6.09 12.19 -2.90
CA TRP A 167 -7.36 11.85 -3.52
C TRP A 167 -8.09 10.76 -2.73
N MET A 168 -7.40 9.67 -2.36
CA MET A 168 -7.98 8.59 -1.56
C MET A 168 -8.45 9.09 -0.18
N MET A 169 -7.68 9.95 0.49
CA MET A 169 -8.08 10.56 1.76
C MET A 169 -9.37 11.38 1.65
N GLY A 170 -9.58 12.07 0.51
CA GLY A 170 -10.83 12.79 0.23
C GLY A 170 -12.06 11.88 0.07
N ASN A 171 -11.85 10.60 -0.25
CA ASN A 171 -12.92 9.62 -0.45
C ASN A 171 -13.29 8.87 0.85
N VAL A 172 -12.45 8.93 1.89
CA VAL A 172 -12.63 8.10 3.10
C VAL A 172 -13.90 8.45 3.84
N VAL A 173 -14.72 7.42 4.06
CA VAL A 173 -15.83 7.47 5.03
C VAL A 173 -15.45 6.54 6.19
N LEU A 174 -15.60 7.04 7.41
CA LEU A 174 -15.40 6.25 8.61
C LEU A 174 -16.69 5.55 9.03
N ARG A 175 -16.59 4.29 9.38
CA ARG A 175 -17.64 3.54 10.05
C ARG A 175 -17.35 3.50 11.55
N THR A 176 -18.39 3.68 12.37
CA THR A 176 -18.31 3.59 13.83
C THR A 176 -19.20 2.46 14.32
N ASP A 177 -18.74 1.67 15.27
CA ASP A 177 -19.55 0.67 15.98
C ASP A 177 -20.18 1.27 17.25
N PRO A 178 -21.12 0.57 17.90
CA PRO A 178 -21.76 1.06 19.14
C PRO A 178 -20.79 1.33 20.29
N SER A 179 -19.60 0.70 20.28
CA SER A 179 -18.55 0.89 21.29
C SER A 179 -17.62 2.08 20.97
N GLY A 180 -17.87 2.84 19.88
CA GLY A 180 -17.04 3.98 19.48
C GLY A 180 -15.73 3.58 18.79
N ASN A 181 -15.62 2.35 18.32
CA ASN A 181 -14.50 1.95 17.45
C ASN A 181 -14.75 2.48 16.04
N ILE A 182 -13.69 2.93 15.39
CA ILE A 182 -13.74 3.45 14.03
C ILE A 182 -12.88 2.63 13.08
N LYS A 183 -13.27 2.61 11.80
CA LYS A 183 -12.42 2.12 10.72
C LYS A 183 -12.82 2.75 9.38
N PRO A 184 -11.93 2.81 8.38
CA PRO A 184 -12.31 3.14 7.02
C PRO A 184 -13.35 2.13 6.48
N ASP A 185 -14.34 2.62 5.74
CA ASP A 185 -15.41 1.80 5.15
C ASP A 185 -15.30 1.85 3.62
N LYS A 186 -14.69 0.83 3.01
CA LYS A 186 -14.57 0.73 1.53
C LYS A 186 -15.93 0.74 0.82
N GLY A 187 -16.97 0.17 1.44
CA GLY A 187 -18.30 0.08 0.83
C GLY A 187 -19.09 1.39 0.83
N LYS A 188 -18.78 2.32 1.75
CA LYS A 188 -19.43 3.62 1.86
C LYS A 188 -18.57 4.78 1.33
N SER A 189 -17.29 4.55 1.10
CA SER A 189 -16.40 5.54 0.50
C SER A 189 -16.81 5.84 -0.93
N GLY A 190 -16.74 7.11 -1.33
CA GLY A 190 -17.22 7.57 -2.64
C GLY A 190 -16.41 7.00 -3.80
N ASP A 191 -15.15 6.63 -3.58
CA ASP A 191 -14.24 6.00 -4.54
C ASP A 191 -13.15 5.22 -3.77
N LYS A 192 -12.05 4.85 -4.43
CA LYS A 192 -10.97 4.05 -3.88
C LYS A 192 -10.30 4.70 -2.67
N ILE A 193 -9.97 3.86 -1.68
CA ILE A 193 -9.28 4.24 -0.44
C ILE A 193 -8.16 3.26 -0.07
N ASP A 194 -7.71 2.42 -1.00
CA ASP A 194 -6.76 1.33 -0.75
C ASP A 194 -5.44 1.81 -0.14
N GLY A 195 -5.00 3.02 -0.47
CA GLY A 195 -3.81 3.64 0.12
C GLY A 195 -4.01 4.19 1.54
N VAL A 196 -5.24 4.18 2.09
CA VAL A 196 -5.57 4.66 3.42
C VAL A 196 -5.86 3.49 4.38
N VAL A 197 -6.26 2.35 3.84
CA VAL A 197 -6.54 1.12 4.59
C VAL A 197 -5.29 0.30 4.80
#